data_0dc2a2af10f8884c62ba4aba7c79f721
#
_entry.id   0dc2a2af10f8884c62ba4aba7c79f721
#
_cell.length_a   1.000
_cell.length_b   1.000
_cell.length_c   1.000
_cell.angle_alpha   90.00
_cell.angle_beta   90.00
_cell.angle_gamma   90.00
#
_symmetry.space_group_name_H-M   'P 1'
#
loop_
_entity.id
_entity.type
_entity.pdbx_description
1 polymer ?
#
loop_
_entity_poly.entity_id
_entity_poly.type
_entity_poly.pdbx_seq_one_letter_code
_entity_poly.pdbx_strand_id
1 'polypeptide(L)'
;MTKKTFISELANRTGITNEQAATVNDIFESNFVFKKKNSEKISAQIGEKLGFDEAKSKEIYDEGYDLIGDSIVNKIKHPFGSQDK
;
A
#
# COMPACT_ATOMS: atom_id res chain seq x y z
N MET A 1 8.22 2.32 8.70
CA MET A 1 7.82 3.14 7.53
C MET A 1 6.78 4.15 7.95
N THR A 2 6.97 5.38 7.55
CA THR A 2 6.00 6.42 7.85
C THR A 2 4.93 6.46 6.77
N LYS A 3 3.83 7.14 7.07
CA LYS A 3 2.79 7.36 6.09
C LYS A 3 3.33 8.04 4.84
N LYS A 4 4.19 9.01 5.03
CA LYS A 4 4.78 9.75 3.94
C LYS A 4 5.63 8.84 3.04
N THR A 5 6.40 7.96 3.64
CA THR A 5 7.23 7.02 2.89
C THR A 5 6.36 6.04 2.12
N PHE A 6 5.29 5.56 2.76
CA PHE A 6 4.37 4.64 2.09
C PHE A 6 3.78 5.28 0.84
N ILE A 7 3.31 6.51 0.98
CA ILE A 7 2.70 7.23 -0.14
C ILE A 7 3.71 7.41 -1.28
N SER A 8 4.91 7.83 -0.93
CA SER A 8 5.95 8.07 -1.91
C SER A 8 6.34 6.81 -2.66
N GLU A 9 6.54 5.73 -1.91
CA GLU A 9 6.92 4.45 -2.50
C GLU A 9 5.81 3.87 -3.37
N LEU A 10 4.59 3.96 -2.89
CA LEU A 10 3.47 3.44 -3.66
C LEU A 10 3.32 4.18 -4.99
N ALA A 11 3.43 5.49 -4.94
CA ALA A 11 3.36 6.29 -6.15
C ALA A 11 4.45 5.89 -7.13
N ASN A 12 5.66 5.67 -6.62
CA ASN A 12 6.79 5.26 -7.45
C ASN A 12 6.55 3.90 -8.11
N ARG A 13 6.07 2.96 -7.33
CA ARG A 13 5.93 1.58 -7.80
C ARG A 13 4.81 1.43 -8.82
N THR A 14 3.74 2.19 -8.65
CA THR A 14 2.56 2.01 -9.46
C THR A 14 2.35 3.11 -10.49
N GLY A 15 3.15 4.16 -10.43
CA GLY A 15 3.03 5.25 -11.39
C GLY A 15 1.87 6.19 -11.15
N ILE A 16 1.24 6.10 -9.98
CA ILE A 16 0.14 7.02 -9.63
C ILE A 16 0.73 8.26 -9.00
N THR A 17 -0.10 9.28 -8.84
CA THR A 17 0.35 10.51 -8.19
C THR A 17 0.43 10.34 -6.69
N ASN A 18 1.18 11.24 -6.04
CA ASN A 18 1.25 11.22 -4.58
C ASN A 18 -0.13 11.44 -3.97
N GLU A 19 -0.93 12.25 -4.60
CA GLU A 19 -2.28 12.52 -4.13
C GLU A 19 -3.13 11.26 -4.18
N GLN A 20 -3.01 10.52 -5.28
CA GLN A 20 -3.73 9.26 -5.42
C GLN A 20 -3.22 8.24 -4.42
N ALA A 21 -1.92 8.19 -4.21
CA ALA A 21 -1.34 7.27 -3.25
C ALA A 21 -1.81 7.60 -1.83
N ALA A 22 -1.98 8.89 -1.53
CA ALA A 22 -2.49 9.29 -0.23
C ALA A 22 -3.92 8.78 -0.03
N THR A 23 -4.73 8.82 -1.08
CA THR A 23 -6.07 8.28 -1.01
C THR A 23 -6.04 6.77 -0.76
N VAL A 24 -5.13 6.08 -1.43
CA VAL A 24 -4.96 4.65 -1.20
C VAL A 24 -4.57 4.39 0.25
N ASN A 25 -3.68 5.20 0.79
CA ASN A 25 -3.29 5.05 2.18
C ASN A 25 -4.49 5.18 3.11
N ASP A 26 -5.36 6.15 2.83
CA ASP A 26 -6.56 6.32 3.64
C ASP A 26 -7.48 5.11 3.56
N ILE A 27 -7.61 4.55 2.35
CA ILE A 27 -8.43 3.36 2.17
C ILE A 27 -7.85 2.19 2.97
N PHE A 28 -6.54 2.03 2.90
CA PHE A 28 -5.87 0.96 3.64
C PHE A 28 -6.09 1.13 5.14
N GLU A 29 -5.91 2.34 5.64
CA GLU A 29 -6.08 2.58 7.08
C GLU A 29 -7.49 2.26 7.53
N SER A 30 -8.47 2.65 6.74
CA SER A 30 -9.87 2.38 7.08
C SER A 30 -10.18 0.90 7.15
N ASN A 31 -9.56 0.11 6.28
CA ASN A 31 -9.90 -1.30 6.19
C ASN A 31 -9.05 -2.17 7.09
N PHE A 32 -7.80 -1.81 7.28
CA PHE A 32 -6.90 -2.61 8.11
C PHE A 32 -7.22 -2.52 9.59
N VAL A 33 -7.94 -1.50 9.97
CA VAL A 33 -8.32 -1.36 11.36
C VAL A 33 -9.12 -2.56 11.85
N PHE A 34 -9.73 -3.28 10.94
CA PHE A 34 -10.52 -4.47 11.28
C PHE A 34 -9.68 -5.74 11.23
N LYS A 35 -8.41 -5.61 10.93
CA LYS A 35 -7.48 -6.74 10.94
C LYS A 35 -7.89 -7.83 9.98
N LYS A 36 -8.54 -7.48 8.91
CA LYS A 36 -8.95 -8.43 7.92
C LYS A 36 -8.38 -8.07 6.57
N LYS A 37 -7.80 -9.06 5.94
CA LYS A 37 -7.36 -8.89 4.58
C LYS A 37 -8.58 -8.98 3.69
N ASN A 38 -8.87 -7.92 3.01
CA ASN A 38 -10.08 -7.82 2.22
C ASN A 38 -9.74 -7.28 0.84
N SER A 39 -8.99 -8.07 0.09
CA SER A 39 -8.39 -7.59 -1.15
C SER A 39 -9.44 -7.13 -2.15
N GLU A 40 -10.52 -7.86 -2.30
CA GLU A 40 -11.55 -7.50 -3.27
C GLU A 40 -12.21 -6.17 -2.91
N LYS A 41 -12.55 -6.03 -1.64
CA LYS A 41 -13.21 -4.81 -1.18
C LYS A 41 -12.28 -3.61 -1.30
N ILE A 42 -11.03 -3.79 -0.89
CA ILE A 42 -10.08 -2.68 -0.92
C ILE A 42 -9.76 -2.27 -2.35
N SER A 43 -9.51 -3.23 -3.24
CA SER A 43 -9.21 -2.87 -4.61
C SER A 43 -10.43 -2.27 -5.30
N ALA A 44 -11.63 -2.73 -4.96
CA ALA A 44 -12.83 -2.12 -5.51
C ALA A 44 -12.95 -0.66 -5.07
N GLN A 45 -12.64 -0.36 -3.82
CA GLN A 45 -12.66 1.00 -3.34
C GLN A 45 -11.61 1.86 -4.03
N ILE A 46 -10.44 1.31 -4.26
CA ILE A 46 -9.40 2.03 -4.99
C ILE A 46 -9.88 2.39 -6.38
N GLY A 47 -10.44 1.42 -7.08
CA GLY A 47 -10.93 1.67 -8.43
C GLY A 47 -12.03 2.70 -8.45
N GLU A 48 -12.95 2.60 -7.49
CA GLU A 48 -14.09 3.51 -7.43
C GLU A 48 -13.65 4.94 -7.14
N LYS A 49 -12.76 5.09 -6.17
CA LYS A 49 -12.35 6.43 -5.76
C LYS A 49 -11.39 7.09 -6.74
N LEU A 50 -10.55 6.30 -7.38
CA LEU A 50 -9.51 6.85 -8.25
C LEU A 50 -9.81 6.70 -9.72
N GLY A 51 -10.84 5.94 -10.06
CA GLY A 51 -11.21 5.79 -11.45
C GLY A 51 -10.33 4.84 -12.24
N PHE A 52 -9.71 3.88 -11.56
CA PHE A 52 -8.87 2.88 -12.22
C PHE A 52 -9.67 1.62 -12.54
N ASP A 53 -9.21 0.89 -13.54
CA ASP A 53 -9.84 -0.39 -13.84
C ASP A 53 -9.42 -1.44 -12.81
N GLU A 54 -9.99 -2.62 -12.95
CA GLU A 54 -9.77 -3.67 -11.96
C GLU A 54 -8.32 -4.11 -11.90
N ALA A 55 -7.68 -4.24 -13.04
CA ALA A 55 -6.28 -4.67 -13.09
C ALA A 55 -5.37 -3.68 -12.40
N LYS A 56 -5.57 -2.40 -12.67
CA LYS A 56 -4.74 -1.37 -12.04
C LYS A 56 -5.03 -1.27 -10.55
N SER A 57 -6.30 -1.37 -10.18
CA SER A 57 -6.67 -1.32 -8.77
C SER A 57 -6.04 -2.46 -7.99
N LYS A 58 -6.02 -3.64 -8.57
CA LYS A 58 -5.43 -4.79 -7.91
C LYS A 58 -3.92 -4.64 -7.81
N GLU A 59 -3.29 -4.10 -8.83
CA GLU A 59 -1.86 -3.83 -8.79
C GLU A 59 -1.52 -2.88 -7.65
N ILE A 60 -2.30 -1.83 -7.51
CA ILE A 60 -2.08 -0.84 -6.44
C ILE A 60 -2.26 -1.51 -5.08
N TYR A 61 -3.29 -2.32 -4.95
CA TYR A 61 -3.50 -3.04 -3.70
C TYR A 61 -2.32 -3.95 -3.37
N ASP A 62 -1.86 -4.71 -4.37
CA ASP A 62 -0.78 -5.65 -4.16
C ASP A 62 0.51 -4.93 -3.74
N GLU A 63 0.82 -3.84 -4.40
CA GLU A 63 2.03 -3.10 -4.07
C GLU A 63 1.95 -2.46 -2.70
N GLY A 64 0.77 -1.91 -2.38
CA GLY A 64 0.59 -1.31 -1.07
C GLY A 64 0.69 -2.32 0.04
N TYR A 65 0.07 -3.47 -0.16
CA TYR A 65 0.11 -4.52 0.85
C TYR A 65 1.53 -5.04 1.03
N ASP A 66 2.26 -5.13 -0.07
CA ASP A 66 3.65 -5.57 -0.05
C ASP A 66 4.52 -4.60 0.74
N LEU A 67 4.29 -3.31 0.56
CA LEU A 67 5.02 -2.29 1.31
C LEU A 67 4.79 -2.42 2.80
N ILE A 68 3.55 -2.65 3.18
CA ILE A 68 3.22 -2.81 4.60
C ILE A 68 3.87 -4.07 5.16
N GLY A 69 3.79 -5.16 4.41
CA GLY A 69 4.39 -6.40 4.83
C GLY A 69 5.90 -6.31 4.97
N ASP A 70 6.53 -5.66 3.99
CA ASP A 70 7.97 -5.45 4.04
C ASP A 70 8.38 -4.67 5.27
N SER A 71 7.64 -3.64 5.58
CA SER A 71 7.95 -2.80 6.73
C SER A 71 7.91 -3.62 8.02
N ILE A 72 6.89 -4.45 8.15
CA ILE A 72 6.76 -5.29 9.34
C ILE A 72 7.86 -6.34 9.39
N VAL A 73 8.11 -6.99 8.27
CA VAL A 73 9.12 -8.04 8.21
C VAL A 73 10.50 -7.46 8.50
N ASN A 74 10.80 -6.31 7.94
CA ASN A 74 12.09 -5.68 8.17
C ASN A 74 12.32 -5.35 9.64
N LYS A 75 11.27 -4.95 10.31
CA LYS A 75 11.38 -4.66 11.73
C LYS A 75 11.78 -5.87 12.53
N ILE A 76 11.33 -7.04 12.08
CA ILE A 76 11.58 -8.28 12.79
C ILE A 76 12.88 -8.92 12.36
N LYS A 77 13.11 -8.98 11.05
CA LYS A 77 14.20 -9.74 10.49
C LYS A 77 15.50 -8.95 10.35
N HIS A 78 15.40 -7.64 10.41
CA HIS A 78 16.56 -6.81 10.16
C HIS A 78 16.90 -5.96 11.34
N PRO A 79 17.22 -6.61 12.42
CA PRO A 79 17.65 -5.82 13.58
C PRO A 79 18.89 -5.02 13.26
N PHE A 80 19.73 -5.49 12.37
CA PHE A 80 20.88 -4.71 11.95
C PHE A 80 20.66 -4.00 10.68
N GLY A 81 19.58 -4.15 10.16
CA GLY A 81 19.37 -3.44 8.95
C GLY A 81 20.22 -3.89 7.84
N SER A 82 20.99 -4.24 7.53
CA SER A 82 21.59 -4.40 6.57
C SER A 82 21.56 -4.91 5.44
N GLN A 83 21.66 -4.73 5.62
CA GLN A 83 21.79 -4.91 4.81
C GLN A 83 21.51 -4.87 3.81
N ASP A 84 21.63 -4.43 3.75
CA ASP A 84 21.36 -4.39 2.98
C ASP A 84 21.16 -4.17 2.20
N LYS A 85 21.30 -3.86 2.14
CA LYS A 85 21.04 -3.56 1.62
C LYS A 85 20.80 -3.39 1.36
#